data_ed44dc06be8db9aa65e63bee5906fd68
#
_entry.id   ed44dc06be8db9aa65e63bee5906fd68
#
_cell.length_a   1.000
_cell.length_b   1.000
_cell.length_c   1.000
_cell.angle_alpha   90.00
_cell.angle_beta   90.00
_cell.angle_gamma   90.00
#
_symmetry.space_group_name_H-M   'P 1'
#
loop_
_entity.id
_entity.type
_entity.pdbx_description
1 polymer ?
#
loop_
_entity_poly.entity_id
_entity_poly.type
_entity_poly.pdbx_seq_one_letter_code
_entity_poly.pdbx_strand_id
1 'polypeptide(L)'
;MVDPQRMIDTECSLRRLAKASIVHIDHRPVSLLPMLLMLIVLGISAGCSVPDREASYGSTGSEPEQSTAKESATNEPRKSTAKESATNEPEQSTSRKVSQLSLEEAVGQMFVVGVGGTEPDYYIEKMIRERNIGGIILHDYNMQSKEQTQAMVSELQKLSIKTSRCIPLIVAVDQEGGRVSSAPWVTYHPPAAAVGQSGDPAQAQRIAEEIGRQLDAAGVNTDLAPVVDTGFGAAIGDRSFGSDPHLVSKMGAAAVRGFEAAGIISTAKHFPNHGAAKVDSHTSLPVVDHDMQTVLSYDLPPFKRAVEAGVPMVMVGHLLYPAIDPERPASLSPKAIKLLRQEVGFDGVIITDDLAMEGVKQRGTVAQAAVKAVSAGADMLIISSPPQEQADAYAAVVRGVKQGRISQDQINDSVDRILKLKQQYLLRNSCGP
;
A
#
# COMPACT_ATOMS: atom_id res chain seq x y z
N MET A 1 -42.35 -2.73 47.64
CA MET A 1 -42.50 -4.19 47.85
C MET A 1 -42.78 -4.77 46.47
N VAL A 2 -41.80 -5.40 45.86
CA VAL A 2 -41.91 -6.05 44.54
C VAL A 2 -42.04 -7.53 44.82
N ASP A 3 -43.07 -8.15 44.23
CA ASP A 3 -43.48 -9.55 44.42
C ASP A 3 -42.42 -10.52 43.87
N PRO A 4 -41.91 -11.47 44.71
CA PRO A 4 -40.89 -12.45 44.34
C PRO A 4 -41.35 -13.49 43.32
N GLN A 5 -42.64 -13.63 43.05
CA GLN A 5 -43.22 -14.68 42.21
C GLN A 5 -43.04 -14.43 40.71
N ARG A 6 -42.73 -13.18 40.27
CA ARG A 6 -42.51 -12.84 38.87
C ARG A 6 -41.09 -13.11 38.35
N MET A 7 -40.12 -13.41 39.20
CA MET A 7 -38.75 -13.74 38.78
C MET A 7 -38.54 -15.23 38.44
N ILE A 8 -39.42 -16.12 38.84
CA ILE A 8 -39.28 -17.56 38.61
C ILE A 8 -39.81 -17.99 37.24
N ASP A 9 -40.79 -17.26 36.69
CA ASP A 9 -41.38 -17.60 35.38
C ASP A 9 -40.54 -17.19 34.18
N THR A 10 -39.58 -16.29 34.34
CA THR A 10 -38.68 -15.84 33.25
C THR A 10 -37.52 -16.80 33.02
N GLU A 11 -37.05 -17.50 34.01
CA GLU A 11 -35.97 -18.51 33.89
C GLU A 11 -36.45 -19.85 33.29
N CYS A 12 -37.71 -20.18 33.44
CA CYS A 12 -38.27 -21.43 32.91
C CYS A 12 -38.55 -21.35 31.39
N SER A 13 -38.75 -20.16 30.82
CA SER A 13 -38.99 -19.94 29.39
C SER A 13 -37.67 -19.98 28.56
N LEU A 14 -36.55 -19.60 29.15
CA LEU A 14 -35.25 -19.59 28.44
C LEU A 14 -34.59 -20.98 28.35
N ARG A 15 -35.00 -21.93 29.21
CA ARG A 15 -34.49 -23.34 29.15
C ARG A 15 -35.25 -24.25 28.17
N ARG A 16 -36.35 -23.80 27.58
CA ARG A 16 -37.10 -24.58 26.57
C ARG A 16 -36.74 -24.28 25.13
N LEU A 17 -35.96 -23.22 24.85
CA LEU A 17 -35.50 -22.86 23.50
C LEU A 17 -34.12 -23.40 23.15
N ALA A 18 -33.41 -24.04 24.07
CA ALA A 18 -32.09 -24.59 23.87
C ALA A 18 -32.02 -26.10 23.53
N LYS A 19 -33.16 -26.75 23.22
CA LYS A 19 -33.22 -28.23 22.99
C LYS A 19 -33.82 -28.65 21.63
N ALA A 20 -33.77 -27.81 20.63
CA ALA A 20 -34.22 -28.23 19.30
C ALA A 20 -33.28 -27.71 18.23
N SER A 21 -32.18 -28.40 17.97
CA SER A 21 -31.46 -28.52 16.69
C SER A 21 -30.15 -29.29 16.89
N ILE A 22 -30.23 -30.60 17.10
CA ILE A 22 -29.12 -31.50 16.84
C ILE A 22 -29.47 -32.20 15.54
N VAL A 23 -28.87 -31.75 14.44
CA VAL A 23 -28.88 -32.46 13.14
C VAL A 23 -27.81 -33.54 13.22
N HIS A 24 -28.23 -34.77 13.13
CA HIS A 24 -27.38 -35.95 12.98
C HIS A 24 -26.73 -35.91 11.61
N ILE A 25 -25.40 -35.78 11.53
CA ILE A 25 -24.61 -36.03 10.33
C ILE A 25 -24.11 -37.48 10.40
N ASP A 26 -24.63 -38.32 9.51
CA ASP A 26 -24.33 -39.72 9.33
C ASP A 26 -22.94 -39.85 8.67
N HIS A 27 -21.93 -40.36 9.40
CA HIS A 27 -20.62 -40.66 8.87
C HIS A 27 -20.61 -42.08 8.27
N ARG A 28 -20.61 -42.20 6.95
CA ARG A 28 -20.22 -43.42 6.26
C ARG A 28 -18.82 -43.27 5.66
N PRO A 29 -17.92 -44.19 5.83
CA PRO A 29 -16.60 -44.17 5.23
C PRO A 29 -16.65 -44.62 3.76
N VAL A 30 -16.12 -43.77 2.86
CA VAL A 30 -15.91 -44.14 1.45
C VAL A 30 -14.53 -44.75 1.31
N SER A 31 -14.52 -46.00 0.91
CA SER A 31 -13.33 -46.79 0.66
C SER A 31 -12.53 -46.32 -0.55
N LEU A 32 -11.22 -46.21 -0.36
CA LEU A 32 -10.20 -46.06 -1.41
C LEU A 32 -10.06 -47.35 -2.21
N LEU A 33 -10.17 -47.25 -3.52
CA LEU A 33 -9.63 -48.27 -4.46
C LEU A 33 -8.88 -47.54 -5.58
N PRO A 34 -7.64 -47.95 -5.88
CA PRO A 34 -6.82 -47.30 -6.90
C PRO A 34 -7.08 -47.95 -8.26
N MET A 35 -7.30 -47.14 -9.32
CA MET A 35 -7.29 -47.63 -10.68
C MET A 35 -6.08 -47.07 -11.43
N LEU A 36 -5.10 -47.96 -11.54
CA LEU A 36 -3.93 -47.88 -12.41
C LEU A 36 -4.40 -48.13 -13.83
N LEU A 37 -4.26 -47.18 -14.75
CA LEU A 37 -4.36 -47.44 -16.17
C LEU A 37 -3.16 -46.90 -16.90
N MET A 38 -2.33 -47.85 -17.33
CA MET A 38 -1.17 -47.73 -18.20
C MET A 38 -1.67 -47.60 -19.65
N LEU A 39 -1.22 -46.59 -20.37
CA LEU A 39 -1.34 -46.54 -21.82
C LEU A 39 0.00 -46.14 -22.45
N ILE A 40 0.60 -47.16 -23.05
CA ILE A 40 1.70 -47.11 -24.01
C ILE A 40 1.13 -46.67 -25.36
N VAL A 41 1.69 -45.64 -26.01
CA VAL A 41 1.55 -45.46 -27.44
C VAL A 41 2.91 -45.13 -28.06
N LEU A 42 3.26 -45.99 -28.98
CA LEU A 42 4.46 -46.01 -29.78
C LEU A 42 4.63 -44.78 -30.69
N GLY A 43 5.87 -44.44 -30.93
CA GLY A 43 6.31 -43.43 -31.87
C GLY A 43 6.06 -43.74 -33.35
N ILE A 44 6.00 -42.67 -34.10
CA ILE A 44 6.34 -42.69 -35.53
C ILE A 44 7.17 -41.44 -35.82
N SER A 45 8.41 -41.68 -36.18
CA SER A 45 9.33 -40.72 -36.77
C SER A 45 9.01 -40.52 -38.25
N ALA A 46 8.92 -39.27 -38.68
CA ALA A 46 9.11 -38.96 -40.11
C ALA A 46 9.94 -37.67 -40.20
N GLY A 47 11.14 -37.81 -40.64
CA GLY A 47 12.04 -36.72 -40.98
C GLY A 47 11.67 -36.08 -42.32
N CYS A 48 11.95 -34.81 -42.46
CA CYS A 48 12.21 -34.17 -43.75
C CYS A 48 13.25 -33.09 -43.59
N SER A 49 14.20 -33.19 -44.47
CA SER A 49 15.49 -32.53 -44.61
C SER A 49 15.41 -31.06 -45.03
N VAL A 50 16.44 -30.37 -44.66
CA VAL A 50 16.91 -29.04 -45.06
C VAL A 50 17.18 -28.99 -46.58
N PRO A 51 17.15 -27.82 -47.24
CA PRO A 51 18.37 -27.41 -47.92
C PRO A 51 18.86 -26.01 -47.57
N ASP A 52 20.15 -25.96 -47.35
CA ASP A 52 21.00 -24.77 -47.35
C ASP A 52 20.92 -24.03 -48.69
N ARG A 53 21.00 -22.71 -48.61
CA ARG A 53 21.45 -21.86 -49.72
C ARG A 53 22.35 -20.75 -49.21
N GLU A 54 23.63 -20.95 -49.34
CA GLU A 54 24.66 -19.91 -49.46
C GLU A 54 24.56 -19.16 -50.78
N ALA A 55 24.77 -17.84 -50.72
CA ALA A 55 25.40 -16.99 -51.77
C ALA A 55 25.64 -15.62 -51.13
N SER A 56 26.79 -15.28 -50.79
CA SER A 56 28.05 -14.77 -51.39
C SER A 56 27.91 -13.43 -52.10
N TYR A 57 28.73 -12.48 -51.55
CA TYR A 57 29.48 -11.39 -52.15
C TYR A 57 28.78 -10.20 -52.82
N GLY A 58 29.24 -9.01 -52.37
CA GLY A 58 29.11 -7.74 -53.06
C GLY A 58 29.56 -6.56 -52.23
N SER A 59 30.90 -6.37 -52.12
CA SER A 59 31.56 -5.17 -51.60
C SER A 59 31.60 -4.09 -52.70
N THR A 60 31.21 -2.85 -52.41
CA THR A 60 31.87 -1.67 -53.00
C THR A 60 31.73 -0.52 -52.02
N GLY A 61 32.84 -0.01 -51.66
CA GLY A 61 33.24 1.15 -50.96
C GLY A 61 33.11 2.45 -51.77
N SER A 62 32.94 3.50 -51.07
CA SER A 62 33.47 4.83 -51.36
C SER A 62 33.21 5.77 -50.17
N GLU A 63 34.27 6.16 -49.50
CA GLU A 63 34.51 7.44 -48.87
C GLU A 63 35.37 8.27 -49.81
N PRO A 64 35.65 9.57 -49.53
CA PRO A 64 35.04 10.63 -48.73
C PRO A 64 34.89 11.98 -49.53
N GLU A 65 34.19 12.96 -49.00
CA GLU A 65 34.50 14.37 -49.30
C GLU A 65 34.35 15.25 -48.05
N GLN A 66 35.47 15.87 -47.69
CA GLN A 66 35.62 16.99 -46.76
C GLN A 66 35.22 18.28 -47.48
N SER A 67 34.37 19.11 -46.84
CA SER A 67 34.26 20.53 -47.19
C SER A 67 34.38 21.36 -45.91
N THR A 68 35.48 22.10 -45.88
CA THR A 68 35.81 23.15 -44.92
C THR A 68 35.13 24.44 -45.30
N ALA A 69 34.43 25.08 -44.34
CA ALA A 69 34.17 26.53 -44.37
C ALA A 69 34.30 27.09 -42.95
N LYS A 70 35.33 27.90 -42.76
CA LYS A 70 35.50 28.81 -41.62
C LYS A 70 34.61 30.01 -41.80
N GLU A 71 33.87 30.37 -40.71
CA GLU A 71 33.56 31.78 -40.49
C GLU A 71 33.52 32.08 -39.00
N SER A 72 34.26 33.11 -38.64
CA SER A 72 34.46 33.66 -37.31
C SER A 72 33.32 34.59 -36.93
N ALA A 73 32.76 34.43 -35.71
CA ALA A 73 32.01 35.49 -35.08
C ALA A 73 32.33 35.52 -33.58
N THR A 74 32.66 36.69 -33.13
CA THR A 74 33.16 37.15 -31.85
C THR A 74 32.21 36.87 -30.69
N ASN A 75 32.77 36.36 -29.59
CA ASN A 75 32.14 36.20 -28.29
C ASN A 75 32.13 37.51 -27.50
N GLU A 76 30.97 38.04 -27.18
CA GLU A 76 30.78 38.86 -25.97
C GLU A 76 29.96 38.07 -24.92
N PRO A 77 30.36 38.15 -23.61
CA PRO A 77 29.66 37.41 -22.58
C PRO A 77 28.37 38.13 -22.16
N ARG A 78 27.21 37.52 -22.50
CA ARG A 78 25.93 37.90 -21.89
C ARG A 78 25.91 37.47 -20.42
N LYS A 79 25.90 38.41 -19.49
CA LYS A 79 25.55 38.24 -18.09
C LYS A 79 24.21 37.50 -17.97
N SER A 80 24.22 36.26 -17.51
CA SER A 80 23.02 35.59 -17.08
C SER A 80 22.65 36.16 -15.71
N THR A 81 21.59 36.94 -15.65
CA THR A 81 20.86 37.19 -14.40
C THR A 81 20.21 35.89 -13.96
N ALA A 82 20.75 35.27 -12.93
CA ALA A 82 20.16 34.12 -12.25
C ALA A 82 18.75 34.54 -11.77
N LYS A 83 17.74 33.80 -12.26
CA LYS A 83 16.43 33.76 -11.59
C LYS A 83 16.55 32.88 -10.37
N GLU A 84 16.99 33.44 -9.26
CA GLU A 84 16.69 32.95 -7.92
C GLU A 84 15.29 33.47 -7.59
N SER A 85 14.30 32.61 -7.65
CA SER A 85 13.05 32.66 -6.84
C SER A 85 11.93 31.83 -7.50
N ALA A 86 11.91 30.51 -7.24
CA ALA A 86 10.72 29.67 -7.47
C ALA A 86 10.67 28.38 -6.65
N THR A 87 11.47 28.21 -5.59
CA THR A 87 11.51 26.91 -4.86
C THR A 87 11.07 26.97 -3.39
N ASN A 88 10.73 28.15 -2.83
CA ASN A 88 10.43 28.27 -1.40
C ASN A 88 8.94 28.42 -1.03
N GLU A 89 8.02 28.62 -1.96
CA GLU A 89 6.61 28.85 -1.60
C GLU A 89 5.84 27.59 -1.13
N PRO A 90 6.03 26.38 -1.69
CA PRO A 90 5.30 25.18 -1.22
C PRO A 90 5.72 24.75 0.19
N GLU A 91 7.02 24.79 0.51
CA GLU A 91 7.53 24.35 1.83
C GLU A 91 7.11 25.29 2.97
N GLN A 92 7.13 26.60 2.74
CA GLN A 92 6.65 27.57 3.72
C GLN A 92 5.15 27.47 3.96
N SER A 93 4.36 27.10 2.94
CA SER A 93 2.90 26.92 3.03
C SER A 93 2.53 25.71 3.89
N THR A 94 3.19 24.55 3.72
CA THR A 94 2.92 23.34 4.51
C THR A 94 3.38 23.47 5.95
N SER A 95 4.59 23.95 6.20
CA SER A 95 5.11 24.19 7.54
C SER A 95 4.23 25.17 8.35
N ARG A 96 3.66 26.19 7.68
CA ARG A 96 2.69 27.11 8.30
C ARG A 96 1.36 26.42 8.64
N LYS A 97 0.88 25.48 7.81
CA LYS A 97 -0.33 24.69 8.11
C LYS A 97 -0.11 23.72 9.26
N VAL A 98 1.03 23.03 9.33
CA VAL A 98 1.37 22.16 10.47
C VAL A 98 1.37 22.94 11.79
N SER A 99 1.99 24.12 11.84
CA SER A 99 2.04 24.95 13.06
C SER A 99 0.67 25.47 13.52
N GLN A 100 -0.37 25.36 12.70
CA GLN A 100 -1.74 25.75 13.04
C GLN A 100 -2.59 24.60 13.58
N LEU A 101 -2.14 23.32 13.46
CA LEU A 101 -2.86 22.17 13.99
C LEU A 101 -2.59 22.04 15.50
N SER A 102 -3.63 21.72 16.28
CA SER A 102 -3.44 21.23 17.64
C SER A 102 -2.76 19.85 17.62
N LEU A 103 -2.24 19.41 18.76
CA LEU A 103 -1.68 18.06 18.88
C LEU A 103 -2.68 16.98 18.44
N GLU A 104 -3.91 17.13 18.88
CA GLU A 104 -5.02 16.20 18.57
C GLU A 104 -5.32 16.17 17.07
N GLU A 105 -5.38 17.32 16.42
CA GLU A 105 -5.57 17.41 14.96
C GLU A 105 -4.37 16.82 14.21
N ALA A 106 -3.16 17.11 14.65
CA ALA A 106 -1.92 16.59 14.06
C ALA A 106 -1.85 15.06 14.14
N VAL A 107 -2.10 14.49 15.33
CA VAL A 107 -2.17 13.02 15.50
C VAL A 107 -3.27 12.42 14.65
N GLY A 108 -4.43 13.09 14.52
CA GLY A 108 -5.52 12.63 13.66
C GLY A 108 -5.08 12.42 12.21
N GLN A 109 -4.28 13.33 11.65
CA GLN A 109 -3.78 13.20 10.27
C GLN A 109 -2.92 11.95 10.03
N MET A 110 -2.37 11.34 11.07
CA MET A 110 -1.59 10.11 10.98
C MET A 110 -2.45 8.84 10.88
N PHE A 111 -3.79 8.91 11.02
CA PHE A 111 -4.68 7.75 11.06
C PHE A 111 -5.42 7.56 9.75
N VAL A 112 -5.35 6.33 9.21
CA VAL A 112 -6.18 5.80 8.12
C VAL A 112 -7.03 4.68 8.73
N VAL A 113 -8.35 4.88 8.80
CA VAL A 113 -9.24 3.98 9.53
C VAL A 113 -10.24 3.28 8.61
N GLY A 114 -10.62 2.05 8.98
CA GLY A 114 -11.65 1.29 8.27
C GLY A 114 -13.05 1.88 8.45
N VAL A 115 -13.89 1.73 7.44
CA VAL A 115 -15.31 2.11 7.41
C VAL A 115 -16.17 0.89 7.69
N GLY A 116 -17.26 1.05 8.48
CA GLY A 116 -18.05 -0.07 8.95
C GLY A 116 -19.04 -0.65 7.94
N GLY A 117 -19.40 0.09 6.89
CA GLY A 117 -20.46 -0.31 5.95
C GLY A 117 -20.32 0.35 4.58
N THR A 118 -21.43 0.39 3.85
CA THR A 118 -21.51 0.97 2.49
C THR A 118 -21.97 2.43 2.47
N GLU A 119 -22.26 2.98 3.65
CA GLU A 119 -22.66 4.37 3.87
C GLU A 119 -21.88 4.94 5.06
N PRO A 120 -21.71 6.27 5.17
CA PRO A 120 -21.14 6.89 6.35
C PRO A 120 -21.95 6.54 7.61
N ASP A 121 -21.27 6.06 8.64
CA ASP A 121 -21.88 5.79 9.94
C ASP A 121 -21.46 6.84 10.99
N TYR A 122 -22.13 6.81 12.12
CA TYR A 122 -21.86 7.72 13.25
C TYR A 122 -20.38 7.70 13.68
N TYR A 123 -19.71 6.53 13.65
CA TYR A 123 -18.35 6.41 14.13
C TYR A 123 -17.34 7.01 13.17
N ILE A 124 -17.48 6.77 11.86
CA ILE A 124 -16.58 7.38 10.87
C ILE A 124 -16.76 8.89 10.82
N GLU A 125 -18.01 9.39 10.89
CA GLU A 125 -18.27 10.82 10.99
C GLU A 125 -17.62 11.44 12.24
N LYS A 126 -17.71 10.77 13.39
CA LYS A 126 -17.09 11.22 14.63
C LYS A 126 -15.56 11.24 14.54
N MET A 127 -14.95 10.22 13.91
CA MET A 127 -13.50 10.20 13.68
C MET A 127 -13.06 11.37 12.81
N ILE A 128 -13.84 11.72 11.79
CA ILE A 128 -13.55 12.87 10.93
C ILE A 128 -13.75 14.19 11.68
N ARG A 129 -14.91 14.39 12.32
CA ARG A 129 -15.30 15.67 12.94
C ARG A 129 -14.47 16.02 14.19
N GLU A 130 -14.25 15.03 15.07
CA GLU A 130 -13.68 15.27 16.39
C GLU A 130 -12.18 14.96 16.45
N ARG A 131 -11.66 14.11 15.54
CA ARG A 131 -10.26 13.66 15.57
C ARG A 131 -9.47 14.04 14.33
N ASN A 132 -10.13 14.61 13.31
CA ASN A 132 -9.48 15.09 12.10
C ASN A 132 -8.60 14.01 11.43
N ILE A 133 -9.11 12.77 11.30
CA ILE A 133 -8.35 11.66 10.74
C ILE A 133 -7.82 11.98 9.34
N GLY A 134 -6.63 11.43 9.03
CA GLY A 134 -5.93 11.67 7.77
C GLY A 134 -6.51 10.93 6.59
N GLY A 135 -7.18 9.80 6.82
CA GLY A 135 -7.74 9.00 5.73
C GLY A 135 -8.65 7.88 6.18
N ILE A 136 -9.21 7.21 5.19
CA ILE A 136 -10.02 5.99 5.33
C ILE A 136 -9.47 4.90 4.40
N ILE A 137 -9.65 3.65 4.78
CA ILE A 137 -9.44 2.49 3.91
C ILE A 137 -10.79 1.82 3.64
N LEU A 138 -11.05 1.52 2.37
CA LEU A 138 -12.24 0.82 1.91
C LEU A 138 -11.86 -0.61 1.49
N HIS A 139 -12.63 -1.56 1.97
CA HIS A 139 -12.54 -2.97 1.60
C HIS A 139 -13.68 -3.34 0.64
N ASP A 140 -13.63 -4.54 0.07
CA ASP A 140 -14.64 -5.05 -0.86
C ASP A 140 -16.09 -4.92 -0.34
N TYR A 141 -16.30 -5.20 0.96
CA TYR A 141 -17.61 -5.10 1.59
C TYR A 141 -18.15 -3.67 1.72
N ASN A 142 -17.30 -2.65 1.56
CA ASN A 142 -17.72 -1.24 1.55
C ASN A 142 -18.19 -0.76 0.17
N MET A 143 -17.85 -1.49 -0.89
CA MET A 143 -17.93 -1.04 -2.27
C MET A 143 -18.85 -1.95 -3.10
N GLN A 144 -20.10 -1.54 -3.32
CA GLN A 144 -21.10 -2.29 -4.09
C GLN A 144 -21.14 -1.90 -5.56
N SER A 145 -20.99 -0.61 -5.85
CA SER A 145 -20.92 -0.06 -7.20
C SER A 145 -20.10 1.23 -7.20
N LYS A 146 -19.69 1.67 -8.39
CA LYS A 146 -18.98 2.92 -8.58
C LYS A 146 -19.78 4.10 -8.01
N GLU A 147 -21.08 4.19 -8.34
CA GLU A 147 -21.96 5.28 -7.95
C GLU A 147 -22.17 5.34 -6.43
N GLN A 148 -22.38 4.17 -5.79
CA GLN A 148 -22.52 4.09 -4.33
C GLN A 148 -21.22 4.53 -3.65
N THR A 149 -20.07 4.04 -4.09
CA THR A 149 -18.76 4.40 -3.53
C THR A 149 -18.48 5.89 -3.72
N GLN A 150 -18.73 6.44 -4.92
CA GLN A 150 -18.57 7.85 -5.21
C GLN A 150 -19.45 8.73 -4.30
N ALA A 151 -20.70 8.34 -4.05
CA ALA A 151 -21.59 9.06 -3.16
C ALA A 151 -21.04 9.08 -1.72
N MET A 152 -20.68 7.91 -1.18
CA MET A 152 -20.09 7.76 0.16
C MET A 152 -18.80 8.58 0.31
N VAL A 153 -17.87 8.42 -0.61
CA VAL A 153 -16.59 9.16 -0.60
C VAL A 153 -16.83 10.67 -0.67
N SER A 154 -17.71 11.12 -1.57
CA SER A 154 -18.04 12.54 -1.70
C SER A 154 -18.60 13.14 -0.40
N GLU A 155 -19.46 12.40 0.32
CA GLU A 155 -20.02 12.83 1.60
C GLU A 155 -18.92 12.93 2.68
N LEU A 156 -18.07 11.91 2.82
CA LEU A 156 -16.97 11.92 3.79
C LEU A 156 -15.92 13.01 3.48
N GLN A 157 -15.61 13.24 2.21
CA GLN A 157 -14.71 14.32 1.79
C GLN A 157 -15.30 15.71 2.12
N LYS A 158 -16.57 15.95 1.82
CA LYS A 158 -17.26 17.21 2.19
C LYS A 158 -17.22 17.43 3.69
N LEU A 159 -17.42 16.36 4.47
CA LEU A 159 -17.35 16.42 5.91
C LEU A 159 -15.93 16.81 6.39
N SER A 160 -14.89 16.15 5.88
CA SER A 160 -13.50 16.43 6.22
C SER A 160 -13.11 17.87 5.85
N ILE A 161 -13.39 18.32 4.65
CA ILE A 161 -13.08 19.67 4.19
C ILE A 161 -13.74 20.73 5.09
N LYS A 162 -14.98 20.48 5.52
CA LYS A 162 -15.73 21.41 6.38
C LYS A 162 -15.17 21.48 7.81
N THR A 163 -14.66 20.37 8.35
CA THR A 163 -14.26 20.25 9.75
C THR A 163 -12.76 20.30 10.00
N SER A 164 -11.94 19.91 9.02
CA SER A 164 -10.49 19.73 9.17
C SER A 164 -9.68 20.82 8.46
N ARG A 165 -10.07 22.08 8.56
CA ARG A 165 -9.33 23.23 7.96
C ARG A 165 -9.01 23.03 6.47
N CYS A 166 -9.98 22.50 5.72
CA CYS A 166 -9.82 22.17 4.29
C CYS A 166 -8.77 21.08 3.99
N ILE A 167 -8.53 20.15 4.90
CA ILE A 167 -7.63 19.02 4.66
C ILE A 167 -8.47 17.82 4.17
N PRO A 168 -8.32 17.37 2.90
CA PRO A 168 -9.05 16.21 2.38
C PRO A 168 -8.55 14.90 2.98
N LEU A 169 -9.40 13.86 2.90
CA LEU A 169 -9.04 12.49 3.29
C LEU A 169 -8.22 11.81 2.18
N ILE A 170 -7.22 11.04 2.60
CA ILE A 170 -6.75 9.90 1.83
C ILE A 170 -7.88 8.86 1.82
N VAL A 171 -8.25 8.36 0.63
CA VAL A 171 -9.22 7.29 0.43
C VAL A 171 -8.49 6.15 -0.23
N ALA A 172 -8.13 5.14 0.57
CA ALA A 172 -7.27 4.04 0.17
C ALA A 172 -8.07 2.77 -0.13
N VAL A 173 -7.59 1.98 -1.09
CA VAL A 173 -8.06 0.63 -1.41
C VAL A 173 -6.87 -0.28 -1.71
N ASP A 174 -7.10 -1.61 -1.69
CA ASP A 174 -6.20 -2.61 -2.26
C ASP A 174 -6.74 -3.03 -3.64
N GLN A 175 -6.16 -2.51 -4.71
CA GLN A 175 -6.54 -2.83 -6.08
C GLN A 175 -5.31 -3.21 -6.89
N GLU A 176 -4.76 -4.41 -6.62
CA GLU A 176 -3.51 -4.89 -7.22
C GLU A 176 -3.71 -5.55 -8.60
N GLY A 177 -4.92 -6.02 -8.87
CA GLY A 177 -5.25 -6.98 -9.91
C GLY A 177 -5.18 -8.42 -9.40
N GLY A 178 -5.54 -9.39 -10.27
CA GLY A 178 -5.64 -10.79 -9.88
C GLY A 178 -6.64 -11.01 -8.73
N ARG A 179 -6.22 -11.71 -7.70
CA ARG A 179 -7.07 -12.04 -6.53
C ARG A 179 -7.25 -10.90 -5.53
N VAL A 180 -6.45 -9.86 -5.61
CA VAL A 180 -6.58 -8.66 -4.75
C VAL A 180 -7.16 -7.52 -5.59
N SER A 181 -8.48 -7.45 -5.62
CA SER A 181 -9.28 -6.53 -6.42
C SER A 181 -10.52 -6.15 -5.61
N SER A 182 -10.40 -5.11 -4.79
CA SER A 182 -11.45 -4.71 -3.85
C SER A 182 -12.60 -3.97 -4.52
N ALA A 183 -12.35 -3.24 -5.62
CA ALA A 183 -13.35 -2.42 -6.30
C ALA A 183 -14.03 -3.20 -7.45
N PRO A 184 -15.31 -3.60 -7.31
CA PRO A 184 -15.97 -4.52 -8.25
C PRO A 184 -16.25 -3.92 -9.64
N TRP A 185 -16.15 -2.61 -9.80
CA TRP A 185 -16.32 -1.93 -11.10
C TRP A 185 -15.01 -1.73 -11.85
N VAL A 186 -13.87 -1.96 -11.22
CA VAL A 186 -12.58 -1.89 -11.90
C VAL A 186 -12.43 -3.09 -12.83
N THR A 187 -12.04 -2.84 -14.06
CA THR A 187 -11.80 -3.90 -15.05
C THR A 187 -10.81 -4.92 -14.49
N TYR A 188 -11.13 -6.21 -14.68
CA TYR A 188 -10.21 -7.26 -14.25
C TYR A 188 -8.87 -7.16 -14.97
N HIS A 189 -7.81 -7.16 -14.21
CA HIS A 189 -6.43 -7.26 -14.68
C HIS A 189 -5.78 -8.54 -14.17
N PRO A 190 -4.86 -9.13 -14.94
CA PRO A 190 -4.16 -10.35 -14.51
C PRO A 190 -3.31 -10.07 -13.26
N PRO A 191 -2.99 -11.11 -12.45
CA PRO A 191 -2.10 -10.96 -11.30
C PRO A 191 -0.70 -10.53 -11.75
N ALA A 192 0.03 -9.86 -10.84
CA ALA A 192 1.36 -9.32 -11.12
C ALA A 192 2.34 -10.37 -11.65
N ALA A 193 2.25 -11.64 -11.21
CA ALA A 193 3.08 -12.73 -11.73
C ALA A 193 2.89 -12.96 -13.24
N ALA A 194 1.66 -12.87 -13.74
CA ALA A 194 1.39 -13.01 -15.18
C ALA A 194 1.92 -11.79 -15.96
N VAL A 195 1.80 -10.60 -15.40
CA VAL A 195 2.39 -9.38 -15.97
C VAL A 195 3.92 -9.46 -15.97
N GLY A 196 4.52 -9.96 -14.88
CA GLY A 196 5.96 -10.19 -14.76
C GLY A 196 6.52 -11.17 -15.79
N GLN A 197 5.76 -12.25 -16.08
CA GLN A 197 6.15 -13.22 -17.11
C GLN A 197 6.25 -12.62 -18.52
N SER A 198 5.54 -11.54 -18.82
CA SER A 198 5.68 -10.83 -20.10
C SER A 198 7.04 -10.14 -20.25
N GLY A 199 7.69 -9.81 -19.15
CA GLY A 199 8.92 -9.01 -19.12
C GLY A 199 8.76 -7.57 -19.64
N ASP A 200 7.53 -7.11 -19.95
CA ASP A 200 7.23 -5.78 -20.51
C ASP A 200 6.80 -4.78 -19.43
N PRO A 201 7.68 -3.87 -18.98
CA PRO A 201 7.30 -2.84 -18.00
C PRO A 201 6.20 -1.90 -18.49
N ALA A 202 6.06 -1.69 -19.81
CA ALA A 202 5.01 -0.84 -20.34
C ALA A 202 3.63 -1.45 -20.11
N GLN A 203 3.52 -2.78 -20.03
CA GLN A 203 2.27 -3.44 -19.64
C GLN A 203 1.89 -3.13 -18.18
N ALA A 204 2.85 -3.23 -17.26
CA ALA A 204 2.62 -2.89 -15.84
C ALA A 204 2.20 -1.41 -15.69
N GLN A 205 2.83 -0.51 -16.44
CA GLN A 205 2.47 0.91 -16.44
C GLN A 205 1.05 1.14 -16.93
N ARG A 206 0.67 0.56 -18.08
CA ARG A 206 -0.70 0.71 -18.64
C ARG A 206 -1.77 0.17 -17.70
N ILE A 207 -1.54 -1.00 -17.09
CA ILE A 207 -2.48 -1.60 -16.13
C ILE A 207 -2.68 -0.67 -14.93
N ALA A 208 -1.59 -0.19 -14.31
CA ALA A 208 -1.65 0.71 -13.17
C ALA A 208 -2.35 2.04 -13.50
N GLU A 209 -2.10 2.59 -14.69
CA GLU A 209 -2.77 3.80 -15.17
C GLU A 209 -4.27 3.57 -15.38
N GLU A 210 -4.67 2.43 -15.93
CA GLU A 210 -6.07 2.08 -16.14
C GLU A 210 -6.82 1.86 -14.82
N ILE A 211 -6.23 1.11 -13.89
CA ILE A 211 -6.75 0.94 -12.53
C ILE A 211 -6.93 2.31 -11.87
N GLY A 212 -5.88 3.12 -11.88
CA GLY A 212 -5.88 4.44 -11.24
C GLY A 212 -6.98 5.35 -11.78
N ARG A 213 -7.18 5.43 -13.09
CA ARG A 213 -8.26 6.22 -13.69
C ARG A 213 -9.65 5.76 -13.27
N GLN A 214 -9.85 4.44 -13.14
CA GLN A 214 -11.14 3.90 -12.71
C GLN A 214 -11.40 4.16 -11.23
N LEU A 215 -10.37 4.13 -10.38
CA LEU A 215 -10.45 4.48 -8.96
C LEU A 215 -10.75 5.98 -8.77
N ASP A 216 -10.02 6.86 -9.44
CA ASP A 216 -10.24 8.32 -9.40
C ASP A 216 -11.66 8.70 -9.80
N ALA A 217 -12.22 8.03 -10.81
CA ALA A 217 -13.60 8.25 -11.25
C ALA A 217 -14.67 7.88 -10.20
N ALA A 218 -14.30 7.16 -9.12
CA ALA A 218 -15.14 6.88 -7.95
C ALA A 218 -14.76 7.74 -6.73
N GLY A 219 -13.78 8.64 -6.87
CA GLY A 219 -13.27 9.49 -5.80
C GLY A 219 -12.25 8.80 -4.88
N VAL A 220 -11.83 7.56 -5.21
CA VAL A 220 -10.72 6.87 -4.54
C VAL A 220 -9.41 7.48 -5.06
N ASN A 221 -8.56 7.96 -4.17
CA ASN A 221 -7.37 8.74 -4.52
C ASN A 221 -6.05 8.05 -4.19
N THR A 222 -6.09 6.87 -3.56
CA THR A 222 -4.92 6.14 -3.10
C THR A 222 -5.10 4.65 -3.37
N ASP A 223 -4.11 4.03 -4.03
CA ASP A 223 -4.05 2.59 -4.16
C ASP A 223 -2.86 2.04 -3.36
N LEU A 224 -3.14 1.06 -2.50
CA LEU A 224 -2.12 0.32 -1.77
C LEU A 224 -1.45 -0.70 -2.70
N ALA A 225 -0.90 -0.21 -3.80
CA ALA A 225 -0.19 -0.89 -4.87
C ALA A 225 0.89 0.05 -5.45
N PRO A 226 1.96 -0.44 -6.08
CA PRO A 226 2.20 -1.84 -6.45
C PRO A 226 2.83 -2.69 -5.34
N VAL A 227 2.64 -4.01 -5.45
CA VAL A 227 3.44 -5.00 -4.72
C VAL A 227 4.81 -5.09 -5.39
N VAL A 228 5.86 -4.72 -4.63
CA VAL A 228 7.26 -4.78 -5.07
C VAL A 228 8.06 -5.83 -4.29
N ASP A 229 7.35 -6.74 -3.62
CA ASP A 229 7.94 -7.90 -2.97
C ASP A 229 8.60 -8.81 -3.99
N THR A 230 9.83 -9.27 -3.71
CA THR A 230 10.56 -10.24 -4.52
C THR A 230 10.34 -11.64 -3.99
N GLY A 231 9.85 -12.54 -4.85
CA GLY A 231 9.53 -13.94 -4.49
C GLY A 231 8.05 -14.20 -4.28
N PHE A 232 7.72 -15.47 -4.06
CA PHE A 232 6.35 -15.98 -4.00
C PHE A 232 6.00 -16.51 -2.60
N GLY A 233 6.33 -15.74 -1.55
CA GLY A 233 6.03 -16.07 -0.16
C GLY A 233 4.55 -16.35 0.09
N ALA A 234 4.22 -16.96 1.24
CA ALA A 234 2.89 -17.52 1.52
C ALA A 234 1.73 -16.53 1.34
N ALA A 235 1.89 -15.26 1.75
CA ALA A 235 0.87 -14.23 1.57
C ALA A 235 0.92 -13.57 0.19
N ILE A 236 2.08 -13.62 -0.48
CA ILE A 236 2.33 -12.89 -1.72
C ILE A 236 1.92 -13.73 -2.93
N GLY A 237 2.53 -14.90 -3.13
CA GLY A 237 2.19 -15.76 -4.26
C GLY A 237 2.20 -14.98 -5.58
N ASP A 238 1.12 -15.08 -6.35
CA ASP A 238 0.94 -14.44 -7.65
C ASP A 238 0.80 -12.90 -7.63
N ARG A 239 0.79 -12.28 -6.45
CA ARG A 239 0.83 -10.82 -6.28
C ARG A 239 2.22 -10.22 -6.58
N SER A 240 3.31 -11.01 -6.56
CA SER A 240 4.66 -10.57 -6.96
C SER A 240 4.84 -10.64 -8.47
N PHE A 241 5.57 -9.69 -9.03
CA PHE A 241 6.02 -9.74 -10.44
C PHE A 241 7.01 -10.87 -10.71
N GLY A 242 7.69 -11.41 -9.68
CA GLY A 242 8.64 -12.51 -9.85
C GLY A 242 9.60 -12.69 -8.68
N SER A 243 10.58 -13.59 -8.88
CA SER A 243 11.65 -13.86 -7.92
C SER A 243 13.00 -13.22 -8.29
N ASP A 244 13.09 -12.54 -9.42
CA ASP A 244 14.25 -11.75 -9.80
C ASP A 244 14.06 -10.30 -9.36
N PRO A 245 14.90 -9.77 -8.44
CA PRO A 245 14.77 -8.40 -7.95
C PRO A 245 14.94 -7.35 -9.05
N HIS A 246 15.66 -7.65 -10.14
CA HIS A 246 15.77 -6.74 -11.27
C HIS A 246 14.47 -6.64 -12.07
N LEU A 247 13.79 -7.77 -12.29
CA LEU A 247 12.48 -7.78 -12.93
C LEU A 247 11.46 -7.02 -12.07
N VAL A 248 11.35 -7.37 -10.79
CA VAL A 248 10.42 -6.73 -9.84
C VAL A 248 10.68 -5.23 -9.78
N SER A 249 11.95 -4.80 -9.74
CA SER A 249 12.33 -3.38 -9.76
C SER A 249 11.82 -2.65 -11.01
N LYS A 250 11.97 -3.26 -12.20
CA LYS A 250 11.52 -2.65 -13.47
C LYS A 250 9.99 -2.55 -13.53
N MET A 251 9.31 -3.63 -13.18
CA MET A 251 7.85 -3.73 -13.23
C MET A 251 7.20 -2.81 -12.19
N GLY A 252 7.69 -2.84 -10.94
CA GLY A 252 7.20 -1.99 -9.86
C GLY A 252 7.37 -0.50 -10.15
N ALA A 253 8.54 -0.08 -10.64
CA ALA A 253 8.78 1.30 -11.03
C ALA A 253 7.87 1.76 -12.21
N ALA A 254 7.55 0.86 -13.14
CA ALA A 254 6.64 1.15 -14.22
C ALA A 254 5.20 1.30 -13.71
N ALA A 255 4.75 0.45 -12.78
CA ALA A 255 3.45 0.57 -12.15
C ALA A 255 3.31 1.89 -11.34
N VAL A 256 4.35 2.30 -10.60
CA VAL A 256 4.39 3.61 -9.92
C VAL A 256 4.13 4.75 -10.91
N ARG A 257 4.82 4.75 -12.06
CA ARG A 257 4.59 5.79 -13.11
C ARG A 257 3.18 5.73 -13.70
N GLY A 258 2.58 4.54 -13.79
CA GLY A 258 1.19 4.37 -14.24
C GLY A 258 0.20 5.03 -13.29
N PHE A 259 0.32 4.78 -11.98
CA PHE A 259 -0.51 5.43 -10.97
C PHE A 259 -0.30 6.94 -10.93
N GLU A 260 0.95 7.41 -11.04
CA GLU A 260 1.25 8.84 -11.12
C GLU A 260 0.58 9.50 -12.33
N ALA A 261 0.62 8.86 -13.50
CA ALA A 261 -0.05 9.34 -14.71
C ALA A 261 -1.57 9.42 -14.55
N ALA A 262 -2.16 8.58 -13.69
CA ALA A 262 -3.57 8.63 -13.33
C ALA A 262 -3.89 9.64 -12.20
N GLY A 263 -2.89 10.24 -11.57
CA GLY A 263 -3.06 11.15 -10.43
C GLY A 263 -3.38 10.44 -9.11
N ILE A 264 -3.11 9.14 -9.00
CA ILE A 264 -3.35 8.29 -7.82
C ILE A 264 -2.09 8.22 -6.95
N ILE A 265 -2.28 8.33 -5.65
CA ILE A 265 -1.25 8.08 -4.65
C ILE A 265 -0.98 6.57 -4.61
N SER A 266 0.18 6.14 -5.14
CA SER A 266 0.60 4.74 -5.11
C SER A 266 1.37 4.41 -3.84
N THR A 267 1.40 3.12 -3.45
CA THR A 267 2.08 2.65 -2.24
C THR A 267 2.90 1.39 -2.54
N ALA A 268 4.23 1.50 -2.56
CA ALA A 268 5.08 0.32 -2.70
C ALA A 268 5.06 -0.54 -1.43
N LYS A 269 4.82 -1.86 -1.57
CA LYS A 269 4.62 -2.76 -0.43
C LYS A 269 5.19 -4.15 -0.67
N HIS A 270 5.57 -4.88 0.40
CA HIS A 270 5.57 -4.61 1.83
C HIS A 270 7.02 -4.59 2.36
N PHE A 271 7.52 -3.43 2.70
CA PHE A 271 8.91 -3.28 3.15
C PHE A 271 9.19 -4.09 4.45
N PRO A 272 10.34 -4.81 4.60
CA PRO A 272 11.46 -4.89 3.65
C PRO A 272 11.23 -5.82 2.45
N ASN A 273 10.53 -6.95 2.60
CA ASN A 273 10.10 -7.88 1.54
C ASN A 273 9.27 -9.02 2.12
N HIS A 274 7.98 -9.07 1.83
CA HIS A 274 7.07 -10.14 2.24
C HIS A 274 7.17 -11.38 1.36
N GLY A 275 7.73 -11.24 0.15
CA GLY A 275 7.88 -12.33 -0.81
C GLY A 275 8.83 -13.45 -0.37
N ALA A 276 9.69 -13.18 0.62
CA ALA A 276 10.56 -14.17 1.24
C ALA A 276 9.93 -14.91 2.45
N ALA A 277 8.76 -14.48 2.91
CA ALA A 277 8.11 -15.03 4.10
C ALA A 277 7.43 -16.38 3.83
N LYS A 278 7.69 -17.36 4.70
CA LYS A 278 7.08 -18.71 4.63
C LYS A 278 5.68 -18.79 5.23
N VAL A 279 5.28 -17.78 6.00
CA VAL A 279 4.01 -17.71 6.73
C VAL A 279 3.32 -16.40 6.38
N ASP A 280 1.98 -16.43 6.40
CA ASP A 280 1.16 -15.24 6.15
C ASP A 280 1.02 -14.38 7.42
N SER A 281 1.30 -13.08 7.31
CA SER A 281 1.18 -12.11 8.41
C SER A 281 -0.25 -11.90 8.91
N HIS A 282 -1.27 -12.31 8.15
CA HIS A 282 -2.65 -12.35 8.60
C HIS A 282 -2.91 -13.44 9.66
N THR A 283 -2.07 -14.46 9.74
CA THR A 283 -2.26 -15.60 10.67
C THR A 283 -1.27 -15.62 11.82
N SER A 284 -0.04 -15.15 11.59
CA SER A 284 1.02 -15.09 12.61
C SER A 284 2.13 -14.14 12.14
N LEU A 285 3.09 -13.85 13.04
CA LEU A 285 4.25 -13.02 12.68
C LEU A 285 5.27 -13.83 11.86
N PRO A 286 5.46 -13.52 10.57
CA PRO A 286 6.46 -14.19 9.75
C PRO A 286 7.88 -13.78 10.15
N VAL A 287 8.81 -14.74 10.10
CA VAL A 287 10.25 -14.50 10.26
C VAL A 287 10.90 -14.69 8.90
N VAL A 288 11.68 -13.70 8.46
CA VAL A 288 12.50 -13.77 7.25
C VAL A 288 13.97 -13.79 7.68
N ASP A 289 14.60 -14.94 7.48
CA ASP A 289 15.99 -15.22 7.94
C ASP A 289 17.01 -14.87 6.84
N HIS A 290 16.87 -13.68 6.26
CA HIS A 290 17.88 -13.11 5.36
C HIS A 290 18.95 -12.39 6.18
N ASP A 291 20.23 -12.64 5.82
CA ASP A 291 21.33 -11.82 6.33
C ASP A 291 21.29 -10.40 5.75
N MET A 292 22.08 -9.48 6.31
CA MET A 292 22.07 -8.09 5.86
C MET A 292 22.57 -7.95 4.41
N GLN A 293 23.44 -8.80 3.93
CA GLN A 293 23.90 -8.78 2.55
C GLN A 293 22.75 -9.13 1.60
N THR A 294 21.96 -10.14 1.92
CA THR A 294 20.76 -10.53 1.17
C THR A 294 19.69 -9.44 1.24
N VAL A 295 19.46 -8.84 2.41
CA VAL A 295 18.55 -7.69 2.54
C VAL A 295 18.94 -6.59 1.56
N LEU A 296 20.20 -6.17 1.55
CA LEU A 296 20.68 -5.07 0.70
C LEU A 296 20.67 -5.38 -0.80
N SER A 297 20.93 -6.65 -1.19
CA SER A 297 21.09 -7.03 -2.60
C SER A 297 19.86 -7.66 -3.25
N TYR A 298 18.91 -8.16 -2.46
CA TYR A 298 17.73 -8.87 -2.93
C TYR A 298 16.40 -8.21 -2.50
N ASP A 299 16.28 -7.81 -1.21
CA ASP A 299 15.03 -7.28 -0.70
C ASP A 299 14.84 -5.78 -1.03
N LEU A 300 15.89 -4.96 -0.88
CA LEU A 300 15.80 -3.51 -1.04
C LEU A 300 15.80 -2.96 -2.47
N PRO A 301 16.41 -3.60 -3.49
CA PRO A 301 16.49 -3.01 -4.83
C PRO A 301 15.15 -2.60 -5.44
N PRO A 302 14.02 -3.37 -5.31
CA PRO A 302 12.73 -2.95 -5.83
C PRO A 302 12.19 -1.68 -5.17
N PHE A 303 12.41 -1.51 -3.85
CA PHE A 303 12.02 -0.30 -3.15
C PHE A 303 12.85 0.92 -3.58
N LYS A 304 14.19 0.75 -3.71
CA LYS A 304 15.05 1.80 -4.26
C LYS A 304 14.57 2.26 -5.62
N ARG A 305 14.23 1.31 -6.49
CA ARG A 305 13.75 1.61 -7.83
C ARG A 305 12.35 2.24 -7.85
N ALA A 306 11.46 1.87 -6.91
CA ALA A 306 10.16 2.52 -6.72
C ALA A 306 10.34 3.98 -6.24
N VAL A 307 11.29 4.24 -5.32
CA VAL A 307 11.64 5.59 -4.85
C VAL A 307 12.20 6.45 -5.99
N GLU A 308 13.11 5.92 -6.79
CA GLU A 308 13.62 6.60 -8.01
C GLU A 308 12.51 6.90 -9.03
N ALA A 309 11.45 6.09 -9.06
CA ALA A 309 10.27 6.31 -9.90
C ALA A 309 9.28 7.32 -9.30
N GLY A 310 9.54 7.84 -8.09
CA GLY A 310 8.73 8.87 -7.44
C GLY A 310 7.57 8.33 -6.62
N VAL A 311 7.63 7.06 -6.11
CA VAL A 311 6.56 6.52 -5.27
C VAL A 311 6.30 7.43 -4.06
N PRO A 312 5.05 7.90 -3.86
CA PRO A 312 4.76 8.84 -2.78
C PRO A 312 4.63 8.18 -1.40
N MET A 313 4.27 6.89 -1.35
CA MET A 313 4.12 6.14 -0.10
C MET A 313 4.85 4.81 -0.15
N VAL A 314 5.36 4.36 1.01
CA VAL A 314 5.89 3.00 1.21
C VAL A 314 5.19 2.38 2.42
N MET A 315 4.64 1.17 2.25
CA MET A 315 4.04 0.41 3.33
C MET A 315 5.07 -0.53 3.96
N VAL A 316 5.17 -0.44 5.29
CA VAL A 316 6.05 -1.32 6.08
C VAL A 316 5.23 -2.50 6.64
N GLY A 317 5.61 -3.71 6.24
CA GLY A 317 4.92 -4.94 6.60
C GLY A 317 5.20 -5.43 8.03
N HIS A 318 4.37 -6.35 8.49
CA HIS A 318 4.52 -7.01 9.80
C HIS A 318 5.44 -8.22 9.68
N LEU A 319 6.73 -7.97 9.49
CA LEU A 319 7.76 -8.97 9.23
C LEU A 319 8.90 -8.87 10.24
N LEU A 320 9.28 -9.97 10.86
CA LEU A 320 10.46 -10.03 11.70
C LEU A 320 11.69 -10.38 10.85
N TYR A 321 12.63 -9.45 10.78
CA TYR A 321 13.93 -9.61 10.13
C TYR A 321 15.02 -9.55 11.20
N PRO A 322 15.53 -10.71 11.70
CA PRO A 322 16.54 -10.72 12.76
C PRO A 322 17.80 -9.91 12.41
N ALA A 323 18.19 -9.88 11.14
CA ALA A 323 19.34 -9.08 10.68
C ALA A 323 19.13 -7.56 10.82
N ILE A 324 17.86 -7.09 10.82
CA ILE A 324 17.53 -5.66 10.99
C ILE A 324 17.20 -5.39 12.46
N ASP A 325 16.22 -6.10 13.00
CA ASP A 325 15.78 -6.00 14.39
C ASP A 325 15.26 -7.38 14.86
N PRO A 326 15.99 -8.07 15.77
CA PRO A 326 15.59 -9.40 16.22
C PRO A 326 14.38 -9.40 17.17
N GLU A 327 13.97 -8.23 17.67
CA GLU A 327 12.91 -8.13 18.68
C GLU A 327 11.59 -7.63 18.13
N ARG A 328 11.62 -6.82 17.05
CA ARG A 328 10.45 -6.07 16.58
C ARG A 328 10.18 -6.33 15.10
N PRO A 329 8.91 -6.53 14.72
CA PRO A 329 8.56 -6.54 13.30
C PRO A 329 8.87 -5.19 12.66
N ALA A 330 9.15 -5.17 11.36
CA ALA A 330 9.61 -4.00 10.64
C ALA A 330 8.70 -2.77 10.85
N SER A 331 7.37 -2.96 10.86
CA SER A 331 6.39 -1.90 11.10
C SER A 331 6.47 -1.24 12.49
N LEU A 332 7.10 -1.89 13.47
CA LEU A 332 7.28 -1.39 14.84
C LEU A 332 8.76 -1.16 15.18
N SER A 333 9.66 -1.25 14.21
CA SER A 333 11.12 -1.19 14.40
C SER A 333 11.71 0.13 13.95
N PRO A 334 12.28 0.93 14.88
CA PRO A 334 13.04 2.13 14.50
C PRO A 334 14.20 1.81 13.55
N LYS A 335 14.81 0.61 13.65
CA LYS A 335 15.91 0.20 12.77
C LYS A 335 15.44 -0.03 11.34
N ALA A 336 14.26 -0.65 11.16
CA ALA A 336 13.68 -0.87 9.84
C ALA A 336 13.25 0.45 9.19
N ILE A 337 12.61 1.34 9.94
CA ILE A 337 12.24 2.68 9.44
C ILE A 337 13.49 3.49 9.07
N LYS A 338 14.53 3.42 9.90
CA LYS A 338 15.81 4.08 9.60
C LYS A 338 16.46 3.51 8.33
N LEU A 339 16.42 2.17 8.14
CA LEU A 339 16.92 1.52 6.92
C LEU A 339 16.18 2.04 5.69
N LEU A 340 14.84 2.16 5.74
CA LEU A 340 14.04 2.72 4.66
C LEU A 340 14.40 4.19 4.38
N ARG A 341 14.57 5.02 5.42
CA ARG A 341 14.96 6.41 5.26
C ARG A 341 16.37 6.58 4.70
N GLN A 342 17.35 5.84 5.22
CA GLN A 342 18.78 6.08 4.95
C GLN A 342 19.32 5.25 3.81
N GLU A 343 19.05 3.93 3.76
CA GLU A 343 19.62 3.03 2.74
C GLU A 343 18.79 3.01 1.46
N VAL A 344 17.47 3.15 1.57
CA VAL A 344 16.59 3.28 0.39
C VAL A 344 16.49 4.73 -0.07
N GLY A 345 16.70 5.70 0.82
CA GLY A 345 16.65 7.14 0.52
C GLY A 345 15.21 7.65 0.39
N PHE A 346 14.27 7.12 1.17
CA PHE A 346 12.86 7.46 1.06
C PHE A 346 12.45 8.62 1.98
N ASP A 347 12.04 9.74 1.41
CA ASP A 347 11.59 10.94 2.15
C ASP A 347 10.07 11.14 2.13
N GLY A 348 9.32 10.30 1.41
CA GLY A 348 7.85 10.34 1.35
C GLY A 348 7.18 9.78 2.60
N VAL A 349 5.87 9.48 2.50
CA VAL A 349 5.06 9.00 3.63
C VAL A 349 5.27 7.51 3.88
N ILE A 350 5.71 7.15 5.07
CA ILE A 350 5.78 5.76 5.54
C ILE A 350 4.46 5.40 6.22
N ILE A 351 3.75 4.43 5.67
CA ILE A 351 2.51 3.89 6.23
C ILE A 351 2.72 2.47 6.76
N THR A 352 2.08 2.10 7.86
CA THR A 352 2.10 0.71 8.31
C THR A 352 1.12 -0.13 7.51
N ASP A 353 1.38 -1.44 7.41
CA ASP A 353 0.31 -2.41 7.17
C ASP A 353 -0.71 -2.36 8.30
N ASP A 354 -1.88 -3.02 8.16
CA ASP A 354 -2.96 -2.89 9.13
C ASP A 354 -2.55 -3.42 10.51
N LEU A 355 -2.49 -2.52 11.49
CA LEU A 355 -2.15 -2.86 12.88
C LEU A 355 -3.17 -3.78 13.56
N ALA A 356 -4.31 -4.05 12.92
CA ALA A 356 -5.29 -5.03 13.37
C ALA A 356 -4.95 -6.48 12.97
N MET A 357 -3.90 -6.71 12.18
CA MET A 357 -3.48 -8.05 11.75
C MET A 357 -2.90 -8.88 12.90
N GLU A 358 -3.12 -10.20 12.86
CA GLU A 358 -2.70 -11.15 13.92
C GLU A 358 -1.18 -11.14 14.14
N GLY A 359 -0.38 -10.91 13.12
CA GLY A 359 1.08 -10.79 13.23
C GLY A 359 1.54 -9.72 14.24
N VAL A 360 0.70 -8.72 14.50
CA VAL A 360 0.94 -7.66 15.49
C VAL A 360 0.14 -7.88 16.77
N LYS A 361 -1.15 -8.27 16.66
CA LYS A 361 -2.04 -8.49 17.82
C LYS A 361 -1.50 -9.52 18.81
N GLN A 362 -0.78 -10.53 18.36
CA GLN A 362 -0.10 -11.50 19.24
C GLN A 362 0.96 -10.87 20.15
N ARG A 363 1.38 -9.63 19.88
CA ARG A 363 2.39 -8.88 20.64
C ARG A 363 1.82 -7.74 21.49
N GLY A 364 0.51 -7.58 21.51
CA GLY A 364 -0.17 -6.54 22.29
C GLY A 364 -1.42 -6.02 21.65
N THR A 365 -2.02 -5.00 22.24
CA THR A 365 -3.21 -4.34 21.70
C THR A 365 -2.87 -3.45 20.49
N VAL A 366 -3.87 -3.18 19.65
CA VAL A 366 -3.76 -2.21 18.53
C VAL A 366 -3.28 -0.85 19.03
N ALA A 367 -3.77 -0.39 20.19
CA ALA A 367 -3.33 0.85 20.82
C ALA A 367 -1.83 0.86 21.18
N GLN A 368 -1.30 -0.27 21.68
CA GLN A 368 0.13 -0.41 21.97
C GLN A 368 0.95 -0.45 20.67
N ALA A 369 0.45 -1.14 19.65
CA ALA A 369 1.09 -1.19 18.34
C ALA A 369 1.16 0.20 17.69
N ALA A 370 0.08 0.98 17.74
CA ALA A 370 0.03 2.34 17.22
C ALA A 370 1.10 3.25 17.88
N VAL A 371 1.21 3.21 19.21
CA VAL A 371 2.26 3.98 19.92
C VAL A 371 3.66 3.53 19.49
N LYS A 372 3.91 2.22 19.36
CA LYS A 372 5.22 1.68 18.92
C LYS A 372 5.54 2.07 17.49
N ALA A 373 4.56 1.98 16.56
CA ALA A 373 4.76 2.33 15.16
C ALA A 373 5.10 3.81 14.98
N VAL A 374 4.33 4.70 15.65
CA VAL A 374 4.66 6.14 15.64
C VAL A 374 6.03 6.38 16.26
N SER A 375 6.33 5.79 17.43
CA SER A 375 7.67 5.93 18.06
C SER A 375 8.80 5.38 17.19
N ALA A 376 8.51 4.42 16.31
CA ALA A 376 9.48 3.88 15.35
C ALA A 376 9.73 4.82 14.17
N GLY A 377 8.84 5.77 13.88
CA GLY A 377 8.96 6.74 12.80
C GLY A 377 8.00 6.51 11.63
N ALA A 378 6.95 5.70 11.80
CA ALA A 378 5.84 5.63 10.83
C ALA A 378 5.08 6.95 10.80
N ASP A 379 4.74 7.42 9.61
CA ASP A 379 4.00 8.67 9.41
C ASP A 379 2.49 8.44 9.46
N MET A 380 2.02 7.32 8.89
CA MET A 380 0.61 6.95 8.89
C MET A 380 0.39 5.52 9.37
N LEU A 381 -0.77 5.27 9.95
CA LEU A 381 -1.16 4.00 10.54
C LEU A 381 -2.47 3.53 9.90
N ILE A 382 -2.51 2.32 9.34
CA ILE A 382 -3.78 1.69 8.95
C ILE A 382 -4.34 0.94 10.16
N ILE A 383 -5.62 1.18 10.46
CA ILE A 383 -6.35 0.50 11.53
C ILE A 383 -7.77 0.22 11.04
N SER A 384 -8.03 -0.97 10.52
CA SER A 384 -9.35 -1.39 10.03
C SER A 384 -10.19 -2.15 11.07
N SER A 385 -9.69 -2.28 12.31
CA SER A 385 -10.38 -2.92 13.42
C SER A 385 -11.67 -2.18 13.85
N PRO A 386 -12.49 -2.78 14.74
CA PRO A 386 -13.72 -2.15 15.20
C PRO A 386 -13.50 -0.72 15.73
N PRO A 387 -14.53 0.17 15.63
CA PRO A 387 -14.41 1.59 15.94
C PRO A 387 -13.81 1.93 17.30
N GLN A 388 -14.04 1.11 18.33
CA GLN A 388 -13.49 1.33 19.66
C GLN A 388 -11.96 1.17 19.68
N GLU A 389 -11.41 0.16 18.98
CA GLU A 389 -9.96 -0.04 18.89
C GLU A 389 -9.28 1.10 18.12
N GLN A 390 -9.91 1.62 17.06
CA GLN A 390 -9.44 2.81 16.32
C GLN A 390 -9.37 4.03 17.27
N ALA A 391 -10.43 4.23 18.07
CA ALA A 391 -10.52 5.30 19.03
C ALA A 391 -9.47 5.19 20.16
N ASP A 392 -9.26 3.98 20.66
CA ASP A 392 -8.29 3.69 21.72
C ASP A 392 -6.84 3.88 21.23
N ALA A 393 -6.56 3.48 19.99
CA ALA A 393 -5.27 3.68 19.35
C ALA A 393 -4.95 5.18 19.19
N TYR A 394 -5.89 5.97 18.67
CA TYR A 394 -5.75 7.42 18.59
C TYR A 394 -5.48 8.05 19.95
N ALA A 395 -6.31 7.72 20.96
CA ALA A 395 -6.14 8.25 22.30
C ALA A 395 -4.81 7.84 22.95
N ALA A 396 -4.30 6.64 22.64
CA ALA A 396 -3.01 6.15 23.14
C ALA A 396 -1.83 6.93 22.53
N VAL A 397 -1.87 7.25 21.24
CA VAL A 397 -0.82 8.09 20.60
C VAL A 397 -0.83 9.49 21.18
N VAL A 398 -2.00 10.15 21.30
CA VAL A 398 -2.12 11.48 21.93
C VAL A 398 -1.55 11.46 23.36
N ARG A 399 -1.92 10.46 24.17
CA ARG A 399 -1.36 10.29 25.52
C ARG A 399 0.16 10.05 25.49
N GLY A 400 0.64 9.29 24.51
CA GLY A 400 2.08 9.02 24.32
C GLY A 400 2.88 10.30 24.13
N VAL A 401 2.38 11.25 23.33
CA VAL A 401 3.02 12.54 23.12
C VAL A 401 2.93 13.39 24.41
N LYS A 402 1.75 13.52 25.01
CA LYS A 402 1.57 14.29 26.27
C LYS A 402 2.43 13.79 27.42
N GLN A 403 2.82 12.53 27.41
CA GLN A 403 3.71 11.89 28.40
C GLN A 403 5.20 11.89 27.99
N GLY A 404 5.55 12.48 26.86
CA GLY A 404 6.94 12.55 26.37
C GLY A 404 7.51 11.22 25.85
N ARG A 405 6.68 10.19 25.61
CA ARG A 405 7.11 8.91 25.00
C ARG A 405 7.29 9.01 23.49
N ILE A 406 6.59 9.96 22.88
CA ILE A 406 6.71 10.35 21.47
C ILE A 406 7.01 11.83 21.46
N SER A 407 8.01 12.28 20.70
CA SER A 407 8.32 13.70 20.63
C SER A 407 7.31 14.47 19.77
N GLN A 408 7.02 15.71 20.14
CA GLN A 408 6.17 16.58 19.33
C GLN A 408 6.78 16.84 17.96
N ASP A 409 8.10 16.98 17.86
CA ASP A 409 8.82 17.22 16.61
C ASP A 409 8.62 16.05 15.65
N GLN A 410 8.64 14.80 16.16
CA GLN A 410 8.37 13.61 15.34
C GLN A 410 6.95 13.64 14.75
N ILE A 411 5.95 14.05 15.53
CA ILE A 411 4.58 14.24 15.03
C ILE A 411 4.54 15.32 13.95
N ASN A 412 5.19 16.46 14.20
CA ASN A 412 5.24 17.57 13.26
C ASN A 412 5.90 17.17 11.92
N ASP A 413 7.01 16.44 11.97
CA ASP A 413 7.71 15.95 10.77
C ASP A 413 6.84 14.97 9.96
N SER A 414 6.14 14.07 10.64
CA SER A 414 5.22 13.12 9.98
C SER A 414 4.04 13.85 9.32
N VAL A 415 3.44 14.79 10.04
CA VAL A 415 2.31 15.58 9.52
C VAL A 415 2.75 16.49 8.37
N ASP A 416 3.96 17.03 8.40
CA ASP A 416 4.50 17.82 7.29
C ASP A 416 4.58 16.97 6.00
N ARG A 417 5.10 15.73 6.08
CA ARG A 417 5.10 14.79 4.95
C ARG A 417 3.69 14.48 4.44
N ILE A 418 2.76 14.21 5.35
CA ILE A 418 1.36 13.92 5.02
C ILE A 418 0.70 15.12 4.32
N LEU A 419 0.90 16.34 4.83
CA LEU A 419 0.32 17.53 4.24
C LEU A 419 0.96 17.89 2.88
N LYS A 420 2.26 17.66 2.71
CA LYS A 420 2.96 17.78 1.42
C LYS A 420 2.37 16.80 0.40
N LEU A 421 2.19 15.54 0.78
CA LEU A 421 1.55 14.53 -0.05
C LEU A 421 0.13 14.95 -0.47
N LYS A 422 -0.70 15.35 0.48
CA LYS A 422 -2.07 15.83 0.20
C LYS A 422 -2.08 17.08 -0.67
N GLN A 423 -1.14 17.99 -0.49
CA GLN A 423 -1.02 19.19 -1.32
C GLN A 423 -0.69 18.84 -2.77
N GLN A 424 0.19 17.88 -2.98
CA GLN A 424 0.60 17.45 -4.31
C GLN A 424 -0.54 16.80 -5.08
N TYR A 425 -1.32 15.92 -4.43
CA TYR A 425 -2.30 15.06 -5.11
C TYR A 425 -3.75 15.52 -4.92
N LEU A 426 -4.13 16.08 -3.77
CA LEU A 426 -5.54 16.24 -3.39
C LEU A 426 -6.00 17.70 -3.33
N LEU A 427 -5.10 18.66 -3.12
CA LEU A 427 -5.48 20.08 -2.89
C LEU A 427 -5.56 20.91 -4.17
N ARG A 428 -5.26 20.37 -5.33
CA ARG A 428 -5.30 21.13 -6.59
C ARG A 428 -6.67 21.76 -6.90
N ASN A 429 -7.76 21.24 -6.30
CA ASN A 429 -9.14 21.66 -6.58
C ASN A 429 -10.01 21.90 -5.33
N SER A 430 -9.50 21.83 -4.09
CA SER A 430 -10.37 21.63 -2.94
C SER A 430 -10.67 22.87 -2.09
N CYS A 431 -9.86 23.93 -2.16
CA CYS A 431 -10.07 25.15 -1.39
C CYS A 431 -9.65 26.32 -2.27
N GLY A 432 -10.64 27.03 -2.77
CA GLY A 432 -10.41 28.35 -3.38
C GLY A 432 -9.77 29.31 -2.37
N PRO A 433 -9.17 30.43 -2.83
CA PRO A 433 -8.56 31.42 -2.00
C PRO A 433 -9.53 32.04 -1.00
#